data_2fbde1826f37e89c703d973492b7953d
#
_entry.id   2fbde1826f37e89c703d973492b7953d
#
_cell.length_a   1.000
_cell.length_b   1.000
_cell.length_c   1.000
_cell.angle_alpha   90.00
_cell.angle_beta   90.00
_cell.angle_gamma   90.00
#
_symmetry.space_group_name_H-M   'P 1'
#
loop_
_entity.id
_entity.type
_entity.pdbx_description
1 polymer ?
#
loop_
_entity_poly.entity_id
_entity_poly.type
_entity_poly.pdbx_seq_one_letter_code
_entity_poly.pdbx_strand_id
1 'polypeptide(L)'
;RRRNGEDVTALFAQFAPILDGITAVDGTGLVFANATGKARWTLVPTTDAVRAVPEEFLVGGVLGYRHDGMQLTVPLAPTVITVHPSPSLAVKYFHQRDVFADDPFTTEIEPSIPYSLAVMVQNKGYGAARNVRIVSAQPQIVENEKGLFADFRIIATEVAGQNLQPSLTVEFGQIDPATNAIGRWLLVSSIMGG
;
A
#
# COMPACT_ATOMS: atom_id res chain seq x y z
N ARG A 1 -13.73 -20.39 6.29
CA ARG A 1 -14.68 -20.53 7.42
C ARG A 1 -13.98 -20.27 8.73
N ARG A 2 -14.71 -19.79 9.72
CA ARG A 2 -14.25 -19.79 11.12
C ARG A 2 -14.34 -21.19 11.73
N ARG A 3 -13.68 -21.41 12.87
CA ARG A 3 -13.73 -22.72 13.59
C ARG A 3 -15.16 -23.16 13.99
N ASN A 4 -16.08 -22.19 14.16
CA ASN A 4 -17.49 -22.46 14.46
C ASN A 4 -18.31 -22.90 13.23
N GLY A 5 -17.69 -22.99 12.05
CA GLY A 5 -18.34 -23.37 10.78
C GLY A 5 -18.92 -22.21 9.98
N GLU A 6 -18.90 -20.98 10.52
CA GLU A 6 -19.37 -19.79 9.82
C GLU A 6 -18.61 -19.56 8.52
N ASP A 7 -19.34 -19.34 7.42
CA ASP A 7 -18.75 -18.99 6.14
C ASP A 7 -18.42 -17.50 6.11
N VAL A 8 -17.14 -17.19 6.01
CA VAL A 8 -16.58 -15.84 5.99
C VAL A 8 -15.75 -15.60 4.73
N THR A 9 -16.06 -16.30 3.65
CA THR A 9 -15.36 -16.17 2.37
C THR A 9 -15.34 -14.73 1.87
N ALA A 10 -16.39 -13.94 2.14
CA ALA A 10 -16.47 -12.53 1.76
C ALA A 10 -15.41 -11.64 2.45
N LEU A 11 -14.77 -12.10 3.52
CA LEU A 11 -13.66 -11.39 4.17
C LEU A 11 -12.31 -11.61 3.46
N PHE A 12 -12.29 -12.35 2.36
CA PHE A 12 -11.09 -12.65 1.59
C PHE A 12 -11.33 -12.32 0.11
N ALA A 13 -10.43 -11.52 -0.47
CA ALA A 13 -10.36 -11.40 -1.91
C ALA A 13 -9.70 -12.66 -2.48
N GLN A 14 -10.36 -13.29 -3.44
CA GLN A 14 -9.89 -14.49 -4.13
C GLN A 14 -9.55 -14.13 -5.57
N PHE A 15 -8.33 -14.46 -5.99
CA PHE A 15 -7.89 -14.27 -7.37
C PHE A 15 -8.08 -15.53 -8.19
N ALA A 16 -8.10 -15.39 -9.52
CA ALA A 16 -8.16 -16.51 -10.43
C ALA A 16 -7.03 -17.52 -10.15
N PRO A 17 -7.30 -18.82 -10.20
CA PRO A 17 -6.27 -19.82 -9.91
C PRO A 17 -5.22 -19.90 -11.01
N ILE A 18 -3.98 -20.19 -10.60
CA ILE A 18 -2.91 -20.64 -11.50
C ILE A 18 -3.04 -22.14 -11.64
N LEU A 19 -3.15 -22.64 -12.88
CA LEU A 19 -3.37 -24.03 -13.22
C LEU A 19 -2.11 -24.66 -13.79
N ASP A 20 -1.86 -25.93 -13.44
CA ASP A 20 -0.79 -26.74 -13.95
C ASP A 20 -1.30 -28.19 -14.08
N GLY A 21 -1.16 -28.83 -15.26
CA GLY A 21 -1.63 -30.18 -15.54
C GLY A 21 -3.15 -30.38 -15.51
N ILE A 22 -3.93 -29.29 -15.39
CA ILE A 22 -5.40 -29.25 -15.50
C ILE A 22 -5.79 -28.03 -16.34
N THR A 23 -6.83 -28.18 -17.18
CA THR A 23 -7.22 -27.11 -18.13
C THR A 23 -8.16 -26.09 -17.54
N ALA A 24 -9.00 -26.44 -16.56
CA ALA A 24 -9.94 -25.55 -15.88
C ALA A 24 -10.36 -26.14 -14.52
N VAL A 25 -10.98 -25.32 -13.66
CA VAL A 25 -11.51 -25.71 -12.34
C VAL A 25 -12.98 -25.34 -12.15
N ASP A 26 -13.68 -25.04 -13.23
CA ASP A 26 -15.11 -24.66 -13.30
C ASP A 26 -16.04 -25.85 -13.59
N GLY A 27 -15.53 -27.06 -13.63
CA GLY A 27 -16.25 -28.28 -13.98
C GLY A 27 -16.07 -28.69 -15.44
N THR A 28 -15.40 -27.90 -16.27
CA THR A 28 -15.06 -28.25 -17.67
C THR A 28 -13.64 -28.74 -17.83
N GLY A 29 -12.81 -28.63 -16.77
CA GLY A 29 -11.42 -28.98 -16.78
C GLY A 29 -11.16 -30.48 -16.95
N LEU A 30 -10.04 -30.82 -17.60
CA LEU A 30 -9.60 -32.19 -17.84
C LEU A 30 -8.23 -32.40 -17.20
N VAL A 31 -8.07 -33.58 -16.58
CA VAL A 31 -6.77 -34.13 -16.17
C VAL A 31 -6.60 -35.41 -16.97
N PHE A 32 -5.53 -35.49 -17.74
CA PHE A 32 -5.27 -36.67 -18.58
C PHE A 32 -4.79 -37.87 -17.75
N ALA A 33 -4.92 -39.06 -18.32
CA ALA A 33 -4.46 -40.29 -17.67
C ALA A 33 -2.96 -40.17 -17.30
N ASN A 34 -2.60 -40.61 -16.11
CA ASN A 34 -1.25 -40.54 -15.54
C ASN A 34 -0.70 -39.10 -15.35
N ALA A 35 -1.53 -38.06 -15.49
CA ALA A 35 -1.17 -36.67 -15.19
C ALA A 35 -1.60 -36.25 -13.78
N THR A 36 -0.96 -35.21 -13.27
CA THR A 36 -1.33 -34.59 -12.00
C THR A 36 -1.81 -33.17 -12.28
N GLY A 37 -3.06 -32.85 -11.88
CA GLY A 37 -3.58 -31.51 -11.95
C GLY A 37 -3.29 -30.74 -10.65
N LYS A 38 -2.85 -29.49 -10.78
CA LYS A 38 -2.67 -28.55 -9.66
C LYS A 38 -3.39 -27.25 -9.92
N ALA A 39 -4.08 -26.75 -8.91
CA ALA A 39 -4.68 -25.43 -8.94
C ALA A 39 -4.25 -24.66 -7.69
N ARG A 40 -3.76 -23.44 -7.88
CA ARG A 40 -3.27 -22.58 -6.80
C ARG A 40 -4.07 -21.29 -6.78
N TRP A 41 -4.74 -21.01 -5.68
CA TRP A 41 -5.41 -19.76 -5.44
C TRP A 41 -4.59 -18.86 -4.54
N THR A 42 -4.64 -17.55 -4.81
CA THR A 42 -4.18 -16.52 -3.88
C THR A 42 -5.39 -15.96 -3.14
N LEU A 43 -5.34 -16.00 -1.82
CA LEU A 43 -6.34 -15.45 -0.92
C LEU A 43 -5.73 -14.28 -0.17
N VAL A 44 -6.35 -13.10 -0.25
CA VAL A 44 -5.91 -11.90 0.48
C VAL A 44 -7.00 -11.51 1.46
N PRO A 45 -6.73 -11.52 2.79
CA PRO A 45 -7.69 -11.06 3.76
C PRO A 45 -7.95 -9.56 3.60
N THR A 46 -9.20 -9.15 3.75
CA THR A 46 -9.57 -7.73 3.84
C THR A 46 -9.16 -7.18 5.20
N THR A 47 -9.12 -5.86 5.34
CA THR A 47 -8.87 -5.21 6.64
C THR A 47 -9.89 -5.58 7.70
N ASP A 48 -11.10 -5.95 7.30
CA ASP A 48 -12.18 -6.35 8.21
C ASP A 48 -12.15 -7.81 8.61
N ALA A 49 -11.26 -8.61 8.01
CA ALA A 49 -11.15 -10.04 8.36
C ALA A 49 -10.79 -10.22 9.82
N VAL A 50 -9.89 -9.37 10.35
CA VAL A 50 -9.43 -9.43 11.75
C VAL A 50 -9.23 -8.01 12.28
N ARG A 51 -9.88 -7.68 13.41
CA ARG A 51 -9.87 -6.31 13.94
C ARG A 51 -9.04 -6.10 15.21
N ALA A 52 -8.92 -7.09 16.07
CA ALA A 52 -8.29 -6.87 17.38
C ALA A 52 -7.09 -7.79 17.63
N VAL A 53 -7.31 -9.08 17.55
CA VAL A 53 -6.31 -10.11 17.82
C VAL A 53 -6.25 -11.08 16.65
N PRO A 54 -5.12 -11.75 16.41
CA PRO A 54 -5.04 -12.74 15.36
C PRO A 54 -6.14 -13.79 15.46
N GLU A 55 -6.77 -14.10 14.33
CA GLU A 55 -7.84 -15.11 14.23
C GLU A 55 -7.42 -16.25 13.32
N GLU A 56 -7.91 -17.46 13.63
CA GLU A 56 -7.68 -18.64 12.81
C GLU A 56 -8.87 -18.90 11.88
N PHE A 57 -8.56 -19.19 10.64
CA PHE A 57 -9.52 -19.53 9.61
C PHE A 57 -9.21 -20.90 9.01
N LEU A 58 -10.25 -21.62 8.64
CA LEU A 58 -10.16 -22.89 7.93
C LEU A 58 -10.32 -22.64 6.42
N VAL A 59 -9.28 -22.92 5.67
CA VAL A 59 -9.30 -22.85 4.20
C VAL A 59 -9.44 -24.28 3.68
N GLY A 60 -10.51 -24.54 2.97
CA GLY A 60 -10.80 -25.84 2.38
C GLY A 60 -11.68 -25.67 1.16
N GLY A 61 -12.13 -26.78 0.61
CA GLY A 61 -12.98 -26.82 -0.55
C GLY A 61 -13.59 -28.19 -0.75
N VAL A 62 -14.26 -28.36 -1.87
CA VAL A 62 -14.82 -29.62 -2.32
C VAL A 62 -14.31 -29.86 -3.73
N LEU A 63 -13.72 -31.02 -3.95
CA LEU A 63 -13.33 -31.48 -5.28
C LEU A 63 -14.52 -32.23 -5.90
N GLY A 64 -15.09 -31.66 -6.96
CA GLY A 64 -16.04 -32.34 -7.81
C GLY A 64 -15.35 -32.83 -9.08
N TYR A 65 -15.60 -34.09 -9.48
CA TYR A 65 -15.06 -34.64 -10.71
C TYR A 65 -15.97 -35.74 -11.28
N ARG A 66 -15.81 -36.05 -12.55
CA ARG A 66 -16.50 -37.18 -13.20
C ARG A 66 -15.53 -38.30 -13.48
N HIS A 67 -15.96 -39.50 -13.19
CA HIS A 67 -15.28 -40.75 -13.53
C HIS A 67 -16.28 -41.75 -14.05
N ASP A 68 -16.07 -42.31 -15.23
CA ASP A 68 -16.98 -43.26 -15.91
C ASP A 68 -18.43 -42.79 -15.95
N GLY A 69 -18.62 -41.49 -16.25
CA GLY A 69 -19.95 -40.88 -16.33
C GLY A 69 -20.60 -40.52 -14.96
N MET A 70 -20.04 -40.96 -13.86
CA MET A 70 -20.53 -40.66 -12.51
C MET A 70 -19.92 -39.36 -11.96
N GLN A 71 -20.78 -38.54 -11.37
CA GLN A 71 -20.33 -37.36 -10.64
C GLN A 71 -19.91 -37.75 -9.22
N LEU A 72 -18.67 -37.48 -8.90
CA LEU A 72 -18.08 -37.73 -7.58
C LEU A 72 -17.74 -36.41 -6.88
N THR A 73 -17.82 -36.41 -5.56
CA THR A 73 -17.53 -35.23 -4.73
C THR A 73 -16.73 -35.66 -3.52
N VAL A 74 -15.57 -35.01 -3.32
CA VAL A 74 -14.67 -35.29 -2.20
C VAL A 74 -14.39 -34.00 -1.44
N PRO A 75 -14.75 -33.91 -0.15
CA PRO A 75 -14.34 -32.78 0.69
C PRO A 75 -12.84 -32.80 0.89
N LEU A 76 -12.18 -31.69 0.66
CA LEU A 76 -10.75 -31.50 0.91
C LEU A 76 -10.53 -31.21 2.40
N ALA A 77 -9.49 -31.82 2.97
CA ALA A 77 -9.10 -31.52 4.34
C ALA A 77 -8.76 -30.02 4.50
N PRO A 78 -9.39 -29.32 5.43
CA PRO A 78 -9.12 -27.90 5.60
C PRO A 78 -7.75 -27.65 6.21
N THR A 79 -7.09 -26.58 5.74
CA THR A 79 -5.85 -26.06 6.31
C THR A 79 -6.16 -24.87 7.21
N VAL A 80 -5.53 -24.82 8.37
CA VAL A 80 -5.63 -23.67 9.29
C VAL A 80 -4.67 -22.57 8.82
N ILE A 81 -5.17 -21.36 8.71
CA ILE A 81 -4.37 -20.15 8.52
C ILE A 81 -4.63 -19.17 9.64
N THR A 82 -3.59 -18.47 10.11
CA THR A 82 -3.73 -17.38 11.08
C THR A 82 -3.64 -16.06 10.37
N VAL A 83 -4.66 -15.22 10.53
CA VAL A 83 -4.71 -13.87 9.96
C VAL A 83 -4.50 -12.87 11.10
N HIS A 84 -3.57 -11.95 10.90
CA HIS A 84 -3.29 -10.85 11.81
C HIS A 84 -4.03 -9.58 11.39
N PRO A 85 -4.37 -8.68 12.34
CA PRO A 85 -4.86 -7.35 12.00
C PRO A 85 -3.92 -6.64 11.03
N SER A 86 -4.48 -6.01 10.00
CA SER A 86 -3.71 -5.33 8.96
C SER A 86 -3.77 -3.80 9.09
N PRO A 87 -2.70 -3.07 8.71
CA PRO A 87 -2.75 -1.62 8.61
C PRO A 87 -3.54 -1.20 7.38
N SER A 88 -4.09 0.01 7.43
CA SER A 88 -4.71 0.71 6.29
C SER A 88 -4.23 2.15 6.30
N LEU A 89 -3.36 2.52 5.37
CA LEU A 89 -2.73 3.83 5.36
C LEU A 89 -3.47 4.80 4.47
N ALA A 90 -3.75 6.00 5.01
CA ALA A 90 -4.20 7.16 4.27
C ALA A 90 -3.11 8.22 4.28
N VAL A 91 -2.79 8.77 3.11
CA VAL A 91 -1.74 9.78 2.95
C VAL A 91 -2.38 11.11 2.57
N LYS A 92 -1.96 12.20 3.21
CA LYS A 92 -2.36 13.56 2.88
C LYS A 92 -1.11 14.43 2.76
N TYR A 93 -1.07 15.25 1.71
CA TYR A 93 -0.02 16.23 1.51
C TYR A 93 -0.53 17.63 1.84
N PHE A 94 0.36 18.45 2.39
CA PHE A 94 0.15 19.84 2.70
C PHE A 94 1.35 20.62 2.19
N HIS A 95 1.13 21.64 1.41
CA HIS A 95 2.22 22.51 0.98
C HIS A 95 1.83 23.97 1.19
N GLN A 96 2.82 24.79 1.43
CA GLN A 96 2.67 26.24 1.44
C GLN A 96 2.49 26.68 -0.01
N ARG A 97 1.47 27.49 -0.24
CA ARG A 97 1.11 27.92 -1.59
C ARG A 97 2.11 28.92 -2.15
N ASP A 98 2.41 29.95 -1.37
CA ASP A 98 3.26 31.04 -1.82
C ASP A 98 4.71 30.74 -1.46
N VAL A 99 5.58 30.80 -2.46
CA VAL A 99 7.03 30.60 -2.33
C VAL A 99 7.71 31.93 -2.55
N PHE A 100 8.34 32.48 -1.53
CA PHE A 100 9.05 33.75 -1.57
C PHE A 100 10.53 33.51 -1.85
N ALA A 101 10.99 34.09 -2.94
CA ALA A 101 12.37 34.06 -3.39
C ALA A 101 12.59 35.23 -4.38
N ASP A 102 13.66 35.21 -5.14
CA ASP A 102 13.97 36.25 -6.09
C ASP A 102 12.89 36.40 -7.18
N ASP A 103 12.42 37.61 -7.43
CA ASP A 103 11.54 37.93 -8.54
C ASP A 103 12.40 38.23 -9.79
N PRO A 104 12.38 37.36 -10.81
CA PRO A 104 13.21 37.55 -12.00
C PRO A 104 12.82 38.79 -12.84
N PHE A 105 11.75 39.48 -12.48
CA PHE A 105 11.29 40.68 -13.19
C PHE A 105 11.65 41.98 -12.46
N THR A 106 12.28 41.92 -11.28
CA THR A 106 12.84 43.07 -10.56
C THR A 106 14.35 43.17 -10.78
N THR A 107 14.93 44.29 -10.46
CA THR A 107 16.37 44.52 -10.52
C THR A 107 17.07 44.25 -9.18
N GLU A 108 16.30 44.09 -8.13
CA GLU A 108 16.78 43.84 -6.77
C GLU A 108 16.73 42.33 -6.49
N ILE A 109 17.74 41.81 -5.84
CA ILE A 109 17.80 40.39 -5.44
C ILE A 109 17.09 40.23 -4.10
N GLU A 110 16.03 39.46 -4.08
CA GLU A 110 15.28 39.17 -2.87
C GLU A 110 15.72 37.85 -2.23
N PRO A 111 15.73 37.80 -0.89
CA PRO A 111 16.16 36.61 -0.18
C PRO A 111 15.13 35.48 -0.28
N SER A 112 15.61 34.26 -0.51
CA SER A 112 14.75 33.07 -0.46
C SER A 112 14.27 32.79 0.96
N ILE A 113 12.98 32.65 1.15
CA ILE A 113 12.34 32.28 2.41
C ILE A 113 12.01 30.78 2.37
N PRO A 114 12.43 29.99 3.39
CA PRO A 114 12.10 28.58 3.44
C PRO A 114 10.58 28.34 3.47
N TYR A 115 10.11 27.42 2.64
CA TYR A 115 8.73 26.97 2.63
C TYR A 115 8.62 25.47 2.93
N SER A 116 7.45 25.01 3.31
CA SER A 116 7.28 23.61 3.74
C SER A 116 6.37 22.81 2.83
N LEU A 117 6.82 21.60 2.53
CA LEU A 117 5.99 20.50 2.05
C LEU A 117 5.87 19.50 3.19
N ALA A 118 4.65 19.20 3.62
CA ALA A 118 4.40 18.23 4.68
C ALA A 118 3.54 17.06 4.17
N VAL A 119 3.75 15.91 4.76
CA VAL A 119 2.97 14.71 4.53
C VAL A 119 2.51 14.13 5.87
N MET A 120 1.24 13.80 5.95
CA MET A 120 0.67 13.07 7.06
C MET A 120 0.29 11.66 6.59
N VAL A 121 0.78 10.65 7.28
CA VAL A 121 0.40 9.26 7.09
C VAL A 121 -0.45 8.85 8.28
N GLN A 122 -1.69 8.50 8.06
CA GLN A 122 -2.63 8.04 9.07
C GLN A 122 -2.88 6.55 8.91
N ASN A 123 -2.72 5.77 9.96
CA ASN A 123 -3.11 4.36 9.98
C ASN A 123 -4.56 4.24 10.46
N LYS A 124 -5.46 3.95 9.53
CA LYS A 124 -6.89 3.71 9.78
C LYS A 124 -7.22 2.24 9.97
N GLY A 125 -6.24 1.36 9.83
CA GLY A 125 -6.39 -0.08 10.01
C GLY A 125 -6.29 -0.51 11.46
N TYR A 126 -6.35 -1.81 11.64
CA TYR A 126 -6.36 -2.45 12.96
C TYR A 126 -4.99 -2.99 13.37
N GLY A 127 -4.06 -3.14 12.43
CA GLY A 127 -2.68 -3.57 12.68
C GLY A 127 -1.69 -2.42 12.58
N ALA A 128 -0.52 -2.57 13.22
CA ALA A 128 0.57 -1.61 13.08
C ALA A 128 1.20 -1.68 11.69
N ALA A 129 1.40 -0.52 11.07
CA ALA A 129 2.21 -0.41 9.86
C ALA A 129 3.68 -0.31 10.24
N ARG A 130 4.52 -1.19 9.70
CA ARG A 130 5.94 -1.26 10.04
C ARG A 130 6.79 -0.79 8.86
N ASN A 131 7.96 -0.21 9.18
CA ASN A 131 8.94 0.26 8.19
C ASN A 131 8.32 1.24 7.18
N VAL A 132 7.41 2.09 7.65
CA VAL A 132 6.75 3.09 6.82
C VAL A 132 7.76 4.16 6.45
N ARG A 133 7.88 4.40 5.15
CA ARG A 133 8.75 5.45 4.61
C ARG A 133 8.16 6.05 3.36
N ILE A 134 8.46 7.30 3.10
CA ILE A 134 8.15 7.99 1.86
C ILE A 134 9.46 8.41 1.22
N VAL A 135 9.63 8.05 -0.05
CA VAL A 135 10.73 8.52 -0.88
C VAL A 135 10.15 9.58 -1.81
N SER A 136 10.58 10.83 -1.64
CA SER A 136 10.15 11.94 -2.49
C SER A 136 11.08 12.10 -3.68
N ALA A 137 10.56 12.57 -4.80
CA ALA A 137 11.37 13.03 -5.92
C ALA A 137 11.80 14.48 -5.69
N GLN A 138 12.93 14.89 -6.31
CA GLN A 138 13.33 16.28 -6.37
C GLN A 138 12.21 17.11 -7.04
N PRO A 139 11.75 18.22 -6.43
CA PRO A 139 10.75 19.08 -7.05
C PRO A 139 11.20 19.56 -8.43
N GLN A 140 10.27 19.60 -9.37
CA GLN A 140 10.48 20.08 -10.74
C GLN A 140 9.32 20.97 -11.16
N ILE A 141 9.60 21.96 -12.00
CA ILE A 141 8.55 22.77 -12.61
C ILE A 141 7.85 21.91 -13.66
N VAL A 142 6.54 21.69 -13.49
CA VAL A 142 5.73 20.87 -14.41
C VAL A 142 5.39 21.63 -15.68
N GLU A 143 5.05 22.92 -15.55
CA GLU A 143 4.71 23.82 -16.65
C GLU A 143 5.69 24.99 -16.64
N ASN A 144 6.61 25.03 -17.58
CA ASN A 144 7.64 26.07 -17.68
C ASN A 144 7.58 26.73 -19.06
N GLU A 145 6.46 27.40 -19.36
CA GLU A 145 6.25 28.07 -20.64
C GLU A 145 7.25 29.23 -20.90
N LYS A 146 7.78 29.81 -19.81
CA LYS A 146 8.74 30.93 -19.89
C LYS A 146 10.19 30.49 -19.85
N GLY A 147 10.49 29.20 -19.74
CA GLY A 147 11.85 28.68 -19.69
C GLY A 147 12.64 29.14 -18.46
N LEU A 148 11.97 29.39 -17.34
CA LEU A 148 12.61 29.84 -16.09
C LEU A 148 13.42 28.69 -15.48
N PHE A 149 14.62 29.02 -15.04
CA PHE A 149 15.48 28.10 -14.26
C PHE A 149 15.20 28.31 -12.77
N ALA A 150 14.42 27.41 -12.17
CA ALA A 150 14.24 27.38 -10.74
C ALA A 150 15.02 26.19 -10.14
N ASP A 151 15.82 26.47 -9.14
CA ASP A 151 16.50 25.46 -8.35
C ASP A 151 15.78 25.29 -7.00
N PHE A 152 15.44 24.03 -6.68
CA PHE A 152 14.79 23.67 -5.43
C PHE A 152 15.75 22.86 -4.57
N ARG A 153 16.01 23.33 -3.37
CA ARG A 153 16.91 22.67 -2.43
C ARG A 153 16.21 22.36 -1.13
N ILE A 154 16.30 21.10 -0.68
CA ILE A 154 15.88 20.70 0.66
C ILE A 154 16.96 21.16 1.64
N ILE A 155 16.59 21.96 2.61
CA ILE A 155 17.49 22.48 3.65
C ILE A 155 17.33 21.77 5.00
N ALA A 156 16.16 21.16 5.25
CA ALA A 156 15.91 20.34 6.43
C ALA A 156 14.82 19.33 6.15
N THR A 157 14.84 18.25 6.89
CA THR A 157 13.77 17.24 6.96
C THR A 157 13.37 17.08 8.42
N GLU A 158 12.09 16.99 8.68
CA GLU A 158 11.56 16.83 10.03
C GLU A 158 10.61 15.62 10.07
N VAL A 159 10.72 14.80 11.11
CA VAL A 159 9.81 13.67 11.37
C VAL A 159 9.38 13.72 12.83
N ALA A 160 8.08 13.69 13.07
CA ALA A 160 7.50 13.73 14.43
C ALA A 160 8.06 14.87 15.31
N GLY A 161 8.33 16.05 14.70
CA GLY A 161 8.87 17.22 15.39
C GLY A 161 10.38 17.21 15.61
N GLN A 162 11.09 16.20 15.09
CA GLN A 162 12.56 16.12 15.19
C GLN A 162 13.20 16.50 13.86
N ASN A 163 14.14 17.45 13.92
CA ASN A 163 14.92 17.85 12.75
C ASN A 163 15.96 16.78 12.41
N LEU A 164 15.98 16.38 11.16
CA LEU A 164 16.93 15.44 10.58
C LEU A 164 17.77 16.14 9.51
N GLN A 165 18.84 15.47 9.10
CA GLN A 165 19.63 15.92 7.94
C GLN A 165 18.73 15.99 6.69
N PRO A 166 18.97 16.95 5.78
CA PRO A 166 18.23 17.05 4.54
C PRO A 166 18.21 15.73 3.77
N SER A 167 17.02 15.22 3.49
CA SER A 167 16.82 13.94 2.81
C SER A 167 15.54 13.95 1.97
N LEU A 168 15.58 13.33 0.81
CA LEU A 168 14.38 13.04 0.03
C LEU A 168 13.52 11.93 0.65
N THR A 169 14.12 11.12 1.51
CA THR A 169 13.41 10.04 2.22
C THR A 169 13.04 10.48 3.63
N VAL A 170 11.79 10.24 3.98
CA VAL A 170 11.26 10.39 5.35
C VAL A 170 10.91 9.01 5.87
N GLU A 171 11.53 8.61 6.95
CA GLU A 171 11.28 7.34 7.63
C GLU A 171 10.41 7.57 8.87
N PHE A 172 9.19 7.04 8.85
CA PHE A 172 8.26 7.10 9.98
C PHE A 172 8.42 5.93 10.95
N GLY A 173 9.09 4.85 10.51
CA GLY A 173 9.20 3.63 11.29
C GLY A 173 7.86 2.90 11.44
N GLN A 174 7.39 2.71 12.68
CA GLN A 174 6.12 2.07 12.97
C GLN A 174 5.03 3.12 13.21
N ILE A 175 3.86 2.92 12.58
CA ILE A 175 2.65 3.71 12.82
C ILE A 175 1.58 2.76 13.37
N ASP A 176 1.23 2.95 14.64
CA ASP A 176 0.26 2.11 15.32
C ASP A 176 -1.18 2.34 14.83
N PRO A 177 -2.12 1.41 15.08
CA PRO A 177 -3.52 1.58 14.73
C PRO A 177 -4.09 2.89 15.30
N ALA A 178 -4.95 3.55 14.52
CA ALA A 178 -5.62 4.80 14.86
C ALA A 178 -4.67 5.98 15.20
N THR A 179 -3.38 5.89 14.83
CA THR A 179 -2.41 6.98 14.98
C THR A 179 -2.02 7.57 13.63
N ASN A 180 -1.30 8.69 13.69
CA ASN A 180 -0.72 9.32 12.51
C ASN A 180 0.75 9.67 12.76
N ALA A 181 1.49 9.86 11.67
CA ALA A 181 2.84 10.39 11.67
C ALA A 181 2.95 11.51 10.63
N ILE A 182 3.72 12.54 10.96
CA ILE A 182 3.92 13.71 10.09
C ILE A 182 5.41 13.81 9.76
N GLY A 183 5.69 13.93 8.46
CA GLY A 183 6.99 14.31 7.94
C GLY A 183 6.90 15.64 7.22
N ARG A 184 7.98 16.42 7.26
CA ARG A 184 8.04 17.74 6.63
C ARG A 184 9.41 17.93 5.99
N TRP A 185 9.40 18.46 4.78
CA TRP A 185 10.59 18.98 4.11
C TRP A 185 10.53 20.50 4.13
N LEU A 186 11.62 21.12 4.51
CA LEU A 186 11.84 22.54 4.35
C LEU A 186 12.67 22.74 3.08
N LEU A 187 12.14 23.52 2.17
CA LEU A 187 12.74 23.79 0.87
C LEU A 187 13.01 25.29 0.73
N VAL A 188 13.98 25.62 -0.07
CA VAL A 188 14.17 26.96 -0.63
C VAL A 188 14.11 26.87 -2.14
N SER A 189 13.56 27.90 -2.76
CA SER A 189 13.59 28.08 -4.21
C SER A 189 14.53 29.23 -4.57
N SER A 190 15.10 29.18 -5.74
CA SER A 190 15.85 30.32 -6.28
C SER A 190 14.95 31.41 -6.86
N ILE A 191 13.69 31.08 -7.17
CA ILE A 191 12.73 31.99 -7.81
C ILE A 191 11.39 31.93 -7.06
N MET A 192 10.72 33.09 -6.95
CA MET A 192 9.38 33.15 -6.37
C MET A 192 8.34 32.41 -7.24
N GLY A 193 7.28 31.93 -6.59
CA GLY A 193 6.19 31.24 -7.26
C GLY A 193 4.95 31.08 -6.40
N GLY A 194 3.80 30.81 -7.03
CA GLY A 194 2.53 30.61 -6.34
C GLY A 194 1.53 29.81 -7.16
#